data_4439a0ee35e1ea035693c423c084d870
#
_entry.id   4439a0ee35e1ea035693c423c084d870
#
_cell.length_a   1.000
_cell.length_b   1.000
_cell.length_c   1.000
_cell.angle_alpha   90.00
_cell.angle_beta   90.00
_cell.angle_gamma   90.00
#
_symmetry.space_group_name_H-M   'P 1'
#
loop_
_entity.id
_entity.type
_entity.pdbx_description
1 polymer ?
#
loop_
_entity_poly.entity_id
_entity_poly.type
_entity_poly.pdbx_seq_one_letter_code
_entity_poly.pdbx_strand_id
1 'polypeptide(L)'
;MAPTVLLCGFGAFGRQHAEAWRRAAPEVRLLIADPGEAARAAAREAGIQAKDIAERAEDLVTRADILDIVSTSHEHYRLARLGLAAGKPVIIEKPAVKTVAEAEDLAALAAAKGLPAQVQFVLRAHPLVTKARDLVRGGGIGRLIAMDAVFTGWKRMRPDATLLENDGVHMLDLMRLFAGVAPESFEVTDDRLLGGPIPETVHARLGYPGGIRAFLRVGILFGGKQADAYLAGSMTNKKLTLIGDAGSIEFDFNADTMDVTEITYRVTEGGHTPTIEAMRQERVVNVTPVVLLTECIRRFLGAVDGSGEVLCGLDEGAVEMTSLLERAREDLAAS
;
A
#
# COMPACT_ATOMS: atom_id res chain seq x y z
N MET A 1 8.35 -17.51 21.44
CA MET A 1 7.93 -16.48 22.45
C MET A 1 7.16 -15.42 21.72
N ALA A 2 6.17 -14.78 22.39
CA ALA A 2 5.45 -13.65 21.79
C ALA A 2 6.41 -12.49 21.54
N PRO A 3 6.31 -11.79 20.41
CA PRO A 3 7.24 -10.70 20.07
C PRO A 3 6.96 -9.47 20.94
N THR A 4 8.02 -8.71 21.24
CA THR A 4 7.93 -7.35 21.77
C THR A 4 8.07 -6.38 20.61
N VAL A 5 7.05 -5.58 20.35
CA VAL A 5 6.98 -4.67 19.20
C VAL A 5 7.06 -3.23 19.67
N LEU A 6 8.00 -2.47 19.11
CA LEU A 6 8.07 -1.03 19.27
C LEU A 6 7.26 -0.36 18.16
N LEU A 7 6.10 0.16 18.52
CA LEU A 7 5.25 0.94 17.63
C LEU A 7 5.67 2.42 17.71
N CYS A 8 6.19 2.93 16.62
CA CYS A 8 6.64 4.32 16.48
C CYS A 8 5.51 5.16 15.87
N GLY A 9 4.83 5.92 16.70
CA GLY A 9 3.63 6.68 16.39
C GLY A 9 2.36 6.02 16.94
N PHE A 10 1.58 6.75 17.75
CA PHE A 10 0.33 6.27 18.35
C PHE A 10 -0.86 7.20 18.09
N GLY A 11 -0.84 7.84 16.92
CA GLY A 11 -1.97 8.59 16.37
C GLY A 11 -3.16 7.68 16.01
N ALA A 12 -4.11 8.20 15.24
CA ALA A 12 -5.29 7.42 14.83
C ALA A 12 -4.93 6.11 14.13
N PHE A 13 -3.94 6.13 13.24
CA PHE A 13 -3.53 4.93 12.49
C PHE A 13 -2.64 4.00 13.33
N GLY A 14 -1.78 4.54 14.20
CA GLY A 14 -1.01 3.73 15.15
C GLY A 14 -1.88 2.91 16.09
N ARG A 15 -3.04 3.43 16.51
CA ARG A 15 -4.02 2.65 17.30
C ARG A 15 -4.61 1.49 16.50
N GLN A 16 -4.81 1.63 15.18
CA GLN A 16 -5.26 0.52 14.32
C GLN A 16 -4.17 -0.55 14.19
N HIS A 17 -2.89 -0.15 14.08
CA HIS A 17 -1.77 -1.07 14.11
C HIS A 17 -1.68 -1.82 15.44
N ALA A 18 -1.82 -1.13 16.56
CA ALA A 18 -1.83 -1.77 17.88
C ALA A 18 -2.93 -2.82 18.01
N GLU A 19 -4.14 -2.52 17.50
CA GLU A 19 -5.25 -3.48 17.46
C GLU A 19 -4.94 -4.66 16.53
N ALA A 20 -4.36 -4.39 15.34
CA ALA A 20 -3.97 -5.42 14.38
C ALA A 20 -2.88 -6.35 14.95
N TRP A 21 -1.90 -5.80 15.68
CA TRP A 21 -0.89 -6.60 16.39
C TRP A 21 -1.49 -7.52 17.42
N ARG A 22 -2.42 -7.02 18.25
CA ARG A 22 -3.13 -7.85 19.25
C ARG A 22 -3.95 -8.97 18.60
N ARG A 23 -4.49 -8.75 17.41
CA ARG A 23 -5.21 -9.79 16.64
C ARG A 23 -4.27 -10.79 15.96
N ALA A 24 -3.14 -10.32 15.46
CA ALA A 24 -2.16 -11.18 14.79
C ALA A 24 -1.37 -12.05 15.78
N ALA A 25 -1.00 -11.48 16.93
CA ALA A 25 -0.25 -12.12 18.01
C ALA A 25 -0.85 -11.73 19.37
N PRO A 26 -1.83 -12.48 19.90
CA PRO A 26 -2.57 -12.12 21.13
C PRO A 26 -1.68 -11.82 22.35
N GLU A 27 -0.53 -12.48 22.44
CA GLU A 27 0.43 -12.31 23.54
C GLU A 27 1.50 -11.22 23.25
N VAL A 28 1.33 -10.41 22.18
CA VAL A 28 2.28 -9.36 21.82
C VAL A 28 2.44 -8.36 22.95
N ARG A 29 3.68 -8.00 23.25
CA ARG A 29 3.99 -6.87 24.11
C ARG A 29 4.23 -5.65 23.24
N LEU A 30 3.46 -4.58 23.46
CA LEU A 30 3.63 -3.32 22.76
C LEU A 30 4.45 -2.33 23.60
N LEU A 31 5.47 -1.77 23.00
CA LEU A 31 6.19 -0.58 23.44
C LEU A 31 5.76 0.56 22.52
N ILE A 32 5.55 1.75 23.06
CA ILE A 32 5.07 2.90 22.28
C ILE A 32 6.09 4.03 22.33
N ALA A 33 6.50 4.54 21.20
CA ALA A 33 7.26 5.79 21.09
C ALA A 33 6.49 6.83 20.30
N ASP A 34 6.16 7.96 20.92
CA ASP A 34 5.48 9.08 20.25
C ASP A 34 5.91 10.40 20.91
N PRO A 35 6.33 11.43 20.15
CA PRO A 35 6.71 12.72 20.71
C PRO A 35 5.53 13.50 21.29
N GLY A 36 4.29 13.21 20.86
CA GLY A 36 3.08 13.89 21.29
C GLY A 36 2.55 13.36 22.63
N GLU A 37 2.41 14.23 23.64
CA GLU A 37 1.86 13.82 24.94
C GLU A 37 0.44 13.27 24.83
N ALA A 38 -0.41 13.81 23.94
CA ALA A 38 -1.76 13.30 23.73
C ALA A 38 -1.77 11.84 23.22
N ALA A 39 -0.81 11.49 22.34
CA ALA A 39 -0.67 10.12 21.85
C ALA A 39 -0.17 9.18 22.95
N ARG A 40 0.78 9.63 23.78
CA ARG A 40 1.26 8.85 24.93
C ARG A 40 0.17 8.67 26.00
N ALA A 41 -0.67 9.69 26.22
CA ALA A 41 -1.83 9.59 27.09
C ALA A 41 -2.83 8.54 26.57
N ALA A 42 -3.14 8.59 25.27
CA ALA A 42 -3.98 7.59 24.63
C ALA A 42 -3.41 6.16 24.72
N ALA A 43 -2.07 6.02 24.69
CA ALA A 43 -1.42 4.72 24.89
C ALA A 43 -1.64 4.19 26.33
N ARG A 44 -1.54 5.06 27.34
CA ARG A 44 -1.85 4.70 28.74
C ARG A 44 -3.31 4.27 28.90
N GLU A 45 -4.24 5.01 28.31
CA GLU A 45 -5.67 4.68 28.30
C GLU A 45 -5.95 3.34 27.59
N ALA A 46 -5.17 3.00 26.56
CA ALA A 46 -5.23 1.70 25.89
C ALA A 46 -4.57 0.55 26.67
N GLY A 47 -4.16 0.79 27.92
CA GLY A 47 -3.60 -0.21 28.83
C GLY A 47 -2.11 -0.48 28.67
N ILE A 48 -1.35 0.34 27.93
CA ILE A 48 0.11 0.22 27.85
C ILE A 48 0.71 0.75 29.15
N GLN A 49 1.63 0.00 29.75
CA GLN A 49 2.26 0.38 31.01
C GLN A 49 3.20 1.58 30.81
N ALA A 50 3.24 2.49 31.76
CA ALA A 50 4.05 3.72 31.67
C ALA A 50 5.54 3.45 31.34
N LYS A 51 6.12 2.37 31.86
CA LYS A 51 7.50 1.95 31.57
C LYS A 51 7.74 1.50 30.13
N ASP A 52 6.66 1.24 29.38
CA ASP A 52 6.66 0.79 27.98
C ASP A 52 6.24 1.91 27.02
N ILE A 53 6.20 3.16 27.52
CA ILE A 53 5.89 4.37 26.73
C ILE A 53 7.06 5.35 26.88
N ALA A 54 7.53 5.86 25.75
CA ALA A 54 8.57 6.90 25.73
C ALA A 54 8.24 7.99 24.69
N GLU A 55 8.94 9.08 24.78
CA GLU A 55 8.90 10.14 23.77
C GLU A 55 9.69 9.75 22.51
N ARG A 56 10.80 9.05 22.71
CA ARG A 56 11.76 8.70 21.66
C ARG A 56 11.89 7.19 21.49
N ALA A 57 12.01 6.76 20.24
CA ALA A 57 12.19 5.34 19.91
C ALA A 57 13.53 4.78 20.41
N GLU A 58 14.58 5.63 20.48
CA GLU A 58 15.91 5.28 20.97
C GLU A 58 15.88 4.75 22.41
N ASP A 59 14.95 5.23 23.24
CA ASP A 59 14.82 4.82 24.64
C ASP A 59 14.27 3.38 24.79
N LEU A 60 13.66 2.85 23.74
CA LEU A 60 12.93 1.56 23.76
C LEU A 60 13.46 0.53 22.78
N VAL A 61 14.21 0.92 21.73
CA VAL A 61 14.61 0.04 20.61
C VAL A 61 15.36 -1.22 21.06
N THR A 62 16.19 -1.13 22.11
CA THR A 62 16.94 -2.27 22.62
C THR A 62 16.06 -3.33 23.30
N ARG A 63 14.85 -2.96 23.70
CA ARG A 63 13.87 -3.83 24.36
C ARG A 63 12.90 -4.47 23.37
N ALA A 64 12.90 -4.04 22.12
CA ALA A 64 12.01 -4.54 21.08
C ALA A 64 12.66 -5.69 20.30
N ASP A 65 11.82 -6.57 19.74
CA ASP A 65 12.20 -7.58 18.75
C ASP A 65 11.92 -7.07 17.33
N ILE A 66 10.90 -6.23 17.15
CA ILE A 66 10.41 -5.69 15.88
C ILE A 66 10.10 -4.20 16.06
N LEU A 67 10.33 -3.39 15.02
CA LEU A 67 9.80 -2.03 14.93
C LEU A 67 8.66 -1.94 13.91
N ASP A 68 7.58 -1.29 14.31
CA ASP A 68 6.46 -0.93 13.43
C ASP A 68 6.34 0.60 13.38
N ILE A 69 6.59 1.17 12.18
CA ILE A 69 6.80 2.61 11.99
C ILE A 69 5.56 3.20 11.34
N VAL A 70 4.77 3.92 12.14
CA VAL A 70 3.47 4.51 11.81
C VAL A 70 3.44 6.01 12.12
N SER A 71 4.60 6.62 12.17
CA SER A 71 4.81 8.05 12.41
C SER A 71 4.45 8.88 11.18
N THR A 72 4.77 10.16 11.20
CA THR A 72 4.75 10.99 9.98
C THR A 72 5.84 10.54 9.01
N SER A 73 5.57 10.62 7.71
CA SER A 73 6.47 10.11 6.67
C SER A 73 7.88 10.72 6.68
N HIS A 74 8.08 11.89 7.31
CA HIS A 74 9.39 12.50 7.48
C HIS A 74 10.30 11.76 8.47
N GLU A 75 9.70 11.00 9.40
CA GLU A 75 10.43 10.23 10.40
C GLU A 75 10.69 8.78 9.98
N HIS A 76 10.05 8.30 8.92
CA HIS A 76 10.11 6.91 8.51
C HIS A 76 11.54 6.43 8.29
N TYR A 77 12.33 7.16 7.50
CA TYR A 77 13.72 6.81 7.23
C TYR A 77 14.55 6.69 8.51
N ARG A 78 14.51 7.72 9.37
CA ARG A 78 15.29 7.75 10.60
C ARG A 78 14.95 6.58 11.53
N LEU A 79 13.65 6.30 11.69
CA LEU A 79 13.16 5.23 12.57
C LEU A 79 13.44 3.84 11.98
N ALA A 80 13.27 3.65 10.68
CA ALA A 80 13.59 2.39 10.02
C ALA A 80 15.08 2.08 10.09
N ARG A 81 15.92 3.08 9.83
CA ARG A 81 17.37 2.97 9.96
C ARG A 81 17.80 2.66 11.39
N LEU A 82 17.17 3.28 12.39
CA LEU A 82 17.39 2.96 13.82
C LEU A 82 17.10 1.49 14.11
N GLY A 83 15.95 0.97 13.66
CA GLY A 83 15.56 -0.43 13.85
C GLY A 83 16.53 -1.39 13.17
N LEU A 84 16.78 -1.21 11.88
CA LEU A 84 17.69 -2.05 11.10
C LEU A 84 19.13 -2.01 11.66
N ALA A 85 19.62 -0.82 12.05
CA ALA A 85 20.94 -0.69 12.67
C ALA A 85 21.04 -1.47 13.99
N ALA A 86 19.97 -1.49 14.78
CA ALA A 86 19.84 -2.26 16.01
C ALA A 86 19.58 -3.77 15.79
N GLY A 87 19.59 -4.24 14.54
CA GLY A 87 19.35 -5.66 14.20
C GLY A 87 17.89 -6.09 14.34
N LYS A 88 16.94 -5.17 14.16
CA LYS A 88 15.51 -5.44 14.28
C LYS A 88 14.82 -5.45 12.93
N PRO A 89 13.98 -6.47 12.62
CA PRO A 89 13.04 -6.41 11.52
C PRO A 89 12.12 -5.19 11.62
N VAL A 90 11.70 -4.64 10.46
CA VAL A 90 10.88 -3.41 10.43
C VAL A 90 9.66 -3.52 9.53
N ILE A 91 8.54 -2.94 9.96
CA ILE A 91 7.40 -2.58 9.12
C ILE A 91 7.39 -1.06 9.01
N ILE A 92 7.17 -0.54 7.79
CA ILE A 92 7.17 0.90 7.52
C ILE A 92 5.87 1.26 6.79
N GLU A 93 5.12 2.23 7.32
CA GLU A 93 3.96 2.76 6.62
C GLU A 93 4.34 3.47 5.31
N LYS A 94 3.39 3.46 4.37
CA LYS A 94 3.54 4.13 3.08
C LYS A 94 3.29 5.66 3.19
N PRO A 95 3.95 6.49 2.37
CA PRO A 95 5.13 6.18 1.57
C PRO A 95 6.32 5.89 2.49
N ALA A 96 7.14 4.89 2.11
CA ALA A 96 8.18 4.38 3.01
C ALA A 96 9.21 5.43 3.40
N VAL A 97 9.64 6.23 2.44
CA VAL A 97 10.65 7.29 2.60
C VAL A 97 10.37 8.45 1.63
N LYS A 98 11.19 9.50 1.67
CA LYS A 98 11.02 10.69 0.84
C LYS A 98 11.92 10.71 -0.40
N THR A 99 13.08 10.06 -0.36
CA THR A 99 14.06 10.06 -1.45
C THR A 99 14.51 8.65 -1.82
N VAL A 100 14.91 8.46 -3.08
CA VAL A 100 15.46 7.18 -3.56
C VAL A 100 16.72 6.81 -2.78
N ALA A 101 17.58 7.77 -2.47
CA ALA A 101 18.80 7.52 -1.69
C ALA A 101 18.49 6.95 -0.28
N GLU A 102 17.45 7.47 0.39
CA GLU A 102 16.97 6.91 1.66
C GLU A 102 16.45 5.47 1.49
N ALA A 103 15.72 5.20 0.41
CA ALA A 103 15.19 3.87 0.11
C ALA A 103 16.31 2.85 -0.13
N GLU A 104 17.30 3.22 -0.93
CA GLU A 104 18.47 2.39 -1.24
C GLU A 104 19.33 2.11 0.01
N ASP A 105 19.55 3.11 0.88
CA ASP A 105 20.27 2.91 2.17
C ASP A 105 19.54 1.90 3.05
N LEU A 106 18.21 2.00 3.18
CA LEU A 106 17.43 1.05 3.97
C LEU A 106 17.46 -0.36 3.37
N ALA A 107 17.30 -0.48 2.05
CA ALA A 107 17.33 -1.77 1.35
C ALA A 107 18.71 -2.45 1.50
N ALA A 108 19.79 -1.70 1.29
CA ALA A 108 21.15 -2.19 1.48
C ALA A 108 21.41 -2.62 2.94
N LEU A 109 20.95 -1.83 3.91
CA LEU A 109 21.13 -2.15 5.33
C LEU A 109 20.35 -3.39 5.75
N ALA A 110 19.09 -3.53 5.30
CA ALA A 110 18.27 -4.70 5.58
C ALA A 110 18.90 -5.96 4.97
N ALA A 111 19.33 -5.90 3.70
CA ALA A 111 19.99 -7.00 3.00
C ALA A 111 21.31 -7.41 3.68
N ALA A 112 22.17 -6.44 4.04
CA ALA A 112 23.45 -6.70 4.69
C ALA A 112 23.30 -7.39 6.05
N LYS A 113 22.16 -7.20 6.72
CA LYS A 113 21.85 -7.82 8.01
C LYS A 113 20.94 -9.06 7.92
N GLY A 114 20.43 -9.38 6.72
CA GLY A 114 19.47 -10.47 6.53
C GLY A 114 18.16 -10.25 7.30
N LEU A 115 17.71 -8.99 7.44
CA LEU A 115 16.53 -8.65 8.23
C LEU A 115 15.30 -8.49 7.35
N PRO A 116 14.16 -9.09 7.71
CA PRO A 116 12.89 -8.78 7.10
C PRO A 116 12.53 -7.29 7.25
N ALA A 117 12.18 -6.66 6.14
CA ALA A 117 11.71 -5.30 6.10
C ALA A 117 10.53 -5.19 5.12
N GLN A 118 9.40 -4.65 5.57
CA GLN A 118 8.16 -4.59 4.81
C GLN A 118 7.64 -3.16 4.72
N VAL A 119 7.26 -2.74 3.51
CA VAL A 119 6.44 -1.55 3.32
C VAL A 119 4.97 -1.94 3.37
N GLN A 120 4.16 -1.15 4.11
CA GLN A 120 2.80 -1.50 4.46
C GLN A 120 1.80 -1.09 3.36
N PHE A 121 1.69 -1.93 2.32
CA PHE A 121 0.66 -1.82 1.29
C PHE A 121 -0.50 -2.77 1.59
N VAL A 122 -1.44 -2.30 2.40
CA VAL A 122 -2.54 -3.11 2.96
C VAL A 122 -3.40 -3.81 1.91
N LEU A 123 -3.55 -3.23 0.71
CA LEU A 123 -4.36 -3.83 -0.35
C LEU A 123 -3.73 -5.12 -0.90
N ARG A 124 -2.43 -5.35 -0.74
CA ARG A 124 -1.80 -6.65 -1.08
C ARG A 124 -2.33 -7.81 -0.23
N ALA A 125 -2.83 -7.52 0.98
CA ALA A 125 -3.45 -8.50 1.87
C ALA A 125 -4.95 -8.68 1.63
N HIS A 126 -5.54 -7.93 0.71
CA HIS A 126 -6.97 -8.05 0.41
C HIS A 126 -7.26 -9.44 -0.20
N PRO A 127 -8.25 -10.21 0.33
CA PRO A 127 -8.50 -11.58 -0.12
C PRO A 127 -8.74 -11.70 -1.64
N LEU A 128 -9.47 -10.74 -2.22
CA LEU A 128 -9.72 -10.72 -3.66
C LEU A 128 -8.44 -10.43 -4.47
N VAL A 129 -7.53 -9.58 -3.97
CA VAL A 129 -6.24 -9.31 -4.61
C VAL A 129 -5.36 -10.56 -4.61
N THR A 130 -5.30 -11.27 -3.49
CA THR A 130 -4.58 -12.56 -3.40
C THR A 130 -5.13 -13.56 -4.42
N LYS A 131 -6.46 -13.71 -4.48
CA LYS A 131 -7.11 -14.61 -5.44
C LYS A 131 -6.89 -14.22 -6.91
N ALA A 132 -7.01 -12.92 -7.21
CA ALA A 132 -6.76 -12.43 -8.57
C ALA A 132 -5.31 -12.63 -9.00
N ARG A 133 -4.34 -12.45 -8.08
CA ARG A 133 -2.93 -12.74 -8.35
C ARG A 133 -2.73 -14.19 -8.78
N ASP A 134 -3.37 -15.12 -8.10
CA ASP A 134 -3.30 -16.53 -8.43
C ASP A 134 -3.98 -16.83 -9.78
N LEU A 135 -5.12 -16.18 -10.08
CA LEU A 135 -5.80 -16.27 -11.37
C LEU A 135 -4.92 -15.74 -12.51
N VAL A 136 -4.33 -14.55 -12.35
CA VAL A 136 -3.45 -13.94 -13.38
C VAL A 136 -2.23 -14.83 -13.63
N ARG A 137 -1.57 -15.29 -12.56
CA ARG A 137 -0.41 -16.20 -12.66
C ARG A 137 -0.77 -17.55 -13.30
N GLY A 138 -1.97 -18.04 -13.05
CA GLY A 138 -2.52 -19.26 -13.65
C GLY A 138 -3.02 -19.09 -15.07
N GLY A 139 -2.93 -17.89 -15.66
CA GLY A 139 -3.41 -17.62 -17.03
C GLY A 139 -4.92 -17.45 -17.14
N GLY A 140 -5.65 -17.21 -16.03
CA GLY A 140 -7.12 -17.14 -16.00
C GLY A 140 -7.75 -15.99 -16.80
N ILE A 141 -6.95 -15.01 -17.22
CA ILE A 141 -7.35 -13.94 -18.18
C ILE A 141 -6.42 -13.89 -19.39
N GLY A 142 -5.61 -14.94 -19.59
CA GLY A 142 -4.55 -14.94 -20.60
C GLY A 142 -3.37 -14.05 -20.21
N ARG A 143 -2.68 -13.49 -21.21
CA ARG A 143 -1.57 -12.57 -21.02
C ARG A 143 -2.11 -11.19 -20.67
N LEU A 144 -1.62 -10.58 -19.58
CA LEU A 144 -1.98 -9.22 -19.19
C LEU A 144 -1.54 -8.22 -20.27
N ILE A 145 -2.46 -7.35 -20.70
CA ILE A 145 -2.26 -6.37 -21.78
C ILE A 145 -2.35 -4.95 -21.25
N ALA A 146 -3.35 -4.68 -20.37
CA ALA A 146 -3.55 -3.35 -19.82
C ALA A 146 -4.09 -3.38 -18.39
N MET A 147 -3.94 -2.25 -17.70
CA MET A 147 -4.51 -2.01 -16.38
C MET A 147 -5.09 -0.59 -16.32
N ASP A 148 -6.29 -0.45 -15.76
CA ASP A 148 -6.92 0.84 -15.51
C ASP A 148 -7.25 0.97 -14.03
N ALA A 149 -6.82 2.06 -13.39
CA ALA A 149 -7.11 2.30 -11.98
C ALA A 149 -7.67 3.71 -11.74
N VAL A 150 -8.54 3.77 -10.75
CA VAL A 150 -9.13 5.01 -10.26
C VAL A 150 -9.06 5.02 -8.74
N PHE A 151 -8.55 6.11 -8.18
CA PHE A 151 -8.69 6.42 -6.77
C PHE A 151 -9.08 7.89 -6.62
N THR A 152 -10.37 8.15 -6.70
CA THR A 152 -10.92 9.50 -6.59
C THR A 152 -11.91 9.57 -5.42
N GLY A 153 -12.34 10.78 -5.04
CA GLY A 153 -13.36 10.89 -4.00
C GLY A 153 -13.56 12.29 -3.47
N TRP A 154 -14.77 12.56 -3.02
CA TRP A 154 -15.05 13.76 -2.24
C TRP A 154 -14.46 13.59 -0.85
N LYS A 155 -13.28 14.15 -0.67
CA LYS A 155 -12.47 14.01 0.55
C LYS A 155 -11.63 15.25 0.78
N ARG A 156 -11.20 15.43 2.01
CA ARG A 156 -10.26 16.48 2.36
C ARG A 156 -8.88 16.14 1.80
N MET A 157 -8.25 17.11 1.16
CA MET A 157 -6.82 17.00 0.80
C MET A 157 -5.93 17.15 2.03
N ARG A 158 -4.85 16.42 2.03
CA ARG A 158 -3.78 16.57 3.03
C ARG A 158 -2.79 17.61 2.54
N PRO A 159 -2.38 18.55 3.38
CA PRO A 159 -1.41 19.59 2.99
C PRO A 159 0.03 19.06 2.94
N ASP A 160 0.29 17.90 3.55
CA ASP A 160 1.61 17.31 3.76
C ASP A 160 1.96 16.18 2.76
N ALA A 161 1.08 15.90 1.80
CA ALA A 161 1.28 14.86 0.80
C ALA A 161 0.57 15.20 -0.51
N THR A 162 1.14 14.81 -1.64
CA THR A 162 0.50 14.89 -2.95
C THR A 162 -0.61 13.84 -3.08
N LEU A 163 -1.48 13.99 -4.09
CA LEU A 163 -2.51 12.97 -4.40
C LEU A 163 -1.90 11.60 -4.70
N LEU A 164 -0.75 11.56 -5.39
CA LEU A 164 -0.06 10.30 -5.68
C LEU A 164 0.53 9.67 -4.42
N GLU A 165 1.18 10.44 -3.54
CA GLU A 165 1.75 9.93 -2.28
C GLU A 165 0.69 9.43 -1.31
N ASN A 166 -0.48 10.08 -1.27
CA ASN A 166 -1.53 9.71 -0.33
C ASN A 166 -2.35 8.51 -0.81
N ASP A 167 -2.82 8.57 -2.05
CA ASP A 167 -3.82 7.65 -2.60
C ASP A 167 -3.29 6.84 -3.79
N GLY A 168 -2.65 7.52 -4.75
CA GLY A 168 -2.18 6.90 -5.98
C GLY A 168 -1.17 5.79 -5.77
N VAL A 169 -0.34 5.93 -4.74
CA VAL A 169 0.68 4.93 -4.39
C VAL A 169 0.11 3.53 -4.13
N HIS A 170 -1.12 3.43 -3.63
CA HIS A 170 -1.79 2.14 -3.46
C HIS A 170 -2.12 1.46 -4.79
N MET A 171 -2.54 2.24 -5.80
CA MET A 171 -2.85 1.72 -7.13
C MET A 171 -1.58 1.42 -7.92
N LEU A 172 -0.56 2.27 -7.81
CA LEU A 172 0.77 2.02 -8.39
C LEU A 172 1.36 0.72 -7.85
N ASP A 173 1.24 0.47 -6.55
CA ASP A 173 1.68 -0.76 -5.90
C ASP A 173 0.93 -2.00 -6.44
N LEU A 174 -0.39 -1.93 -6.57
CA LEU A 174 -1.17 -3.03 -7.16
C LEU A 174 -0.83 -3.26 -8.63
N MET A 175 -0.65 -2.20 -9.42
CA MET A 175 -0.21 -2.33 -10.82
C MET A 175 1.16 -3.01 -10.91
N ARG A 176 2.11 -2.63 -10.03
CA ARG A 176 3.42 -3.29 -9.91
C ARG A 176 3.29 -4.77 -9.53
N LEU A 177 2.41 -5.08 -8.57
CA LEU A 177 2.14 -6.44 -8.12
C LEU A 177 1.65 -7.34 -9.26
N PHE A 178 0.69 -6.85 -10.08
CA PHE A 178 0.12 -7.61 -11.18
C PHE A 178 1.02 -7.67 -12.41
N ALA A 179 1.76 -6.60 -12.71
CA ALA A 179 2.77 -6.61 -13.78
C ALA A 179 3.96 -7.52 -13.43
N GLY A 180 4.26 -7.72 -12.16
CA GLY A 180 5.38 -8.53 -11.67
C GLY A 180 6.75 -7.86 -11.83
N VAL A 181 6.83 -6.66 -12.39
CA VAL A 181 8.05 -5.95 -12.76
C VAL A 181 7.81 -4.44 -12.70
N ALA A 182 8.88 -3.65 -12.50
CA ALA A 182 8.82 -2.19 -12.52
C ALA A 182 8.43 -1.64 -13.91
N PRO A 183 7.75 -0.49 -13.99
CA PRO A 183 7.45 0.14 -15.27
C PRO A 183 8.71 0.73 -15.92
N GLU A 184 8.79 0.63 -17.25
CA GLU A 184 9.86 1.22 -18.07
C GLU A 184 9.61 2.71 -18.37
N SER A 185 8.34 3.11 -18.41
CA SER A 185 7.93 4.50 -18.60
C SER A 185 6.87 4.92 -17.60
N PHE A 186 6.92 6.18 -17.19
CA PHE A 186 5.97 6.80 -16.28
C PHE A 186 5.83 8.28 -16.64
N GLU A 187 4.63 8.70 -16.97
CA GLU A 187 4.28 10.07 -17.35
C GLU A 187 3.14 10.54 -16.45
N VAL A 188 3.22 11.76 -15.94
CA VAL A 188 2.22 12.32 -15.02
C VAL A 188 1.79 13.70 -15.50
N THR A 189 0.48 13.96 -15.43
CA THR A 189 -0.13 15.27 -15.66
C THR A 189 -1.12 15.59 -14.57
N ASP A 190 -1.39 16.87 -14.33
CA ASP A 190 -2.38 17.32 -13.36
C ASP A 190 -3.40 18.30 -13.95
N ASP A 191 -4.52 18.45 -13.25
CA ASP A 191 -5.52 19.47 -13.54
C ASP A 191 -5.85 20.28 -12.27
N ARG A 192 -5.87 21.62 -12.42
CA ARG A 192 -6.22 22.59 -11.36
C ARG A 192 -7.51 23.32 -11.75
N LEU A 193 -8.62 22.59 -11.66
CA LEU A 193 -9.90 23.01 -12.19
C LEU A 193 -10.68 23.96 -11.26
N LEU A 194 -10.37 23.94 -9.96
CA LEU A 194 -11.02 24.80 -8.96
C LEU A 194 -10.20 26.07 -8.67
N GLY A 195 -9.10 26.29 -9.39
CA GLY A 195 -8.28 27.50 -9.28
C GLY A 195 -7.42 27.59 -8.01
N GLY A 196 -7.22 26.45 -7.33
CA GLY A 196 -6.33 26.35 -6.15
C GLY A 196 -4.87 26.11 -6.52
N PRO A 197 -3.95 26.20 -5.54
CA PRO A 197 -2.54 25.95 -5.76
C PRO A 197 -2.19 24.44 -5.83
N ILE A 198 -3.11 23.58 -5.44
CA ILE A 198 -2.95 22.14 -5.39
C ILE A 198 -3.85 21.50 -6.44
N PRO A 199 -3.36 20.57 -7.28
CA PRO A 199 -4.19 19.91 -8.28
C PRO A 199 -5.28 19.07 -7.65
N GLU A 200 -6.49 19.14 -8.21
CA GLU A 200 -7.63 18.31 -7.80
C GLU A 200 -7.65 16.96 -8.47
N THR A 201 -6.94 16.80 -9.59
CA THR A 201 -6.82 15.54 -10.30
C THR A 201 -5.40 15.36 -10.82
N VAL A 202 -4.91 14.14 -10.74
CA VAL A 202 -3.63 13.70 -11.32
C VAL A 202 -3.89 12.47 -12.18
N HIS A 203 -3.32 12.46 -13.38
CA HIS A 203 -3.34 11.35 -14.30
C HIS A 203 -1.93 10.81 -14.46
N ALA A 204 -1.79 9.49 -14.42
CA ALA A 204 -0.52 8.82 -14.70
C ALA A 204 -0.71 7.77 -15.80
N ARG A 205 0.29 7.66 -16.66
CA ARG A 205 0.41 6.64 -17.69
C ARG A 205 1.70 5.88 -17.50
N LEU A 206 1.61 4.55 -17.49
CA LEU A 206 2.75 3.67 -17.29
C LEU A 206 2.86 2.68 -18.45
N GLY A 207 4.08 2.38 -18.83
CA GLY A 207 4.42 1.29 -19.74
C GLY A 207 5.29 0.28 -19.03
N TYR A 208 4.92 -1.00 -19.12
CA TYR A 208 5.67 -2.10 -18.54
C TYR A 208 6.31 -2.97 -19.64
N PRO A 209 7.35 -3.75 -19.32
CA PRO A 209 7.89 -4.76 -20.21
C PRO A 209 6.81 -5.67 -20.79
N GLY A 210 7.02 -6.16 -22.02
CA GLY A 210 6.03 -6.98 -22.70
C GLY A 210 4.86 -6.21 -23.31
N GLY A 211 4.92 -4.87 -23.30
CA GLY A 211 3.93 -4.00 -23.94
C GLY A 211 2.70 -3.70 -23.11
N ILE A 212 2.67 -4.07 -21.82
CA ILE A 212 1.56 -3.77 -20.92
C ILE A 212 1.43 -2.25 -20.74
N ARG A 213 0.21 -1.72 -20.81
CA ARG A 213 -0.11 -0.31 -20.58
C ARG A 213 -0.95 -0.16 -19.33
N ALA A 214 -0.66 0.86 -18.52
CA ALA A 214 -1.48 1.15 -17.35
C ALA A 214 -1.82 2.65 -17.28
N PHE A 215 -3.04 2.92 -16.79
CA PHE A 215 -3.58 4.25 -16.62
C PHE A 215 -4.11 4.39 -15.18
N LEU A 216 -3.76 5.50 -14.54
CA LEU A 216 -4.20 5.82 -13.19
C LEU A 216 -4.77 7.23 -13.16
N ARG A 217 -5.95 7.38 -12.58
CA ARG A 217 -6.53 8.66 -12.21
C ARG A 217 -6.70 8.75 -10.70
N VAL A 218 -6.13 9.79 -10.10
CA VAL A 218 -6.26 10.10 -8.67
C VAL A 218 -6.85 11.49 -8.52
N GLY A 219 -7.78 11.70 -7.59
CA GLY A 219 -8.35 13.03 -7.44
C GLY A 219 -9.38 13.16 -6.32
N ILE A 220 -9.89 14.40 -6.17
CA ILE A 220 -10.91 14.74 -5.17
C ILE A 220 -12.27 15.13 -5.77
N LEU A 221 -12.34 15.26 -7.10
CA LEU A 221 -13.53 15.82 -7.76
C LEU A 221 -14.63 14.81 -8.03
N PHE A 222 -14.36 13.53 -8.01
CA PHE A 222 -15.30 12.49 -8.39
C PHE A 222 -15.41 11.43 -7.30
N GLY A 223 -16.50 11.47 -6.54
CA GLY A 223 -16.77 10.53 -5.45
C GLY A 223 -17.50 9.27 -5.88
N GLY A 224 -17.43 8.27 -5.05
CA GLY A 224 -18.20 7.05 -5.15
C GLY A 224 -19.59 7.17 -4.50
N LYS A 225 -20.32 6.06 -4.52
CA LYS A 225 -21.66 5.95 -3.92
C LYS A 225 -21.62 5.49 -2.46
N GLN A 226 -20.47 5.10 -1.96
CA GLN A 226 -20.30 4.51 -0.63
C GLN A 226 -19.27 5.29 0.19
N ALA A 227 -19.47 5.32 1.50
CA ALA A 227 -18.51 5.86 2.43
C ALA A 227 -17.21 5.04 2.40
N ASP A 228 -16.09 5.74 2.55
CA ASP A 228 -14.78 5.08 2.57
C ASP A 228 -14.51 4.46 3.94
N ALA A 229 -14.12 3.18 3.96
CA ALA A 229 -13.79 2.48 5.20
C ALA A 229 -12.48 2.98 5.86
N TYR A 230 -11.61 3.62 5.09
CA TYR A 230 -10.29 4.10 5.54
C TYR A 230 -10.28 5.60 5.83
N LEU A 231 -11.15 6.37 5.16
CA LEU A 231 -11.17 7.83 5.20
C LEU A 231 -12.53 8.31 5.71
N ALA A 232 -12.68 8.40 7.02
CA ALA A 232 -13.93 8.80 7.67
C ALA A 232 -14.47 10.14 7.08
N GLY A 233 -15.77 10.16 6.78
CA GLY A 233 -16.44 11.32 6.19
C GLY A 233 -16.19 11.53 4.69
N SER A 234 -15.49 10.61 4.02
CA SER A 234 -15.21 10.65 2.59
C SER A 234 -16.08 9.67 1.81
N MET A 235 -16.34 10.01 0.56
CA MET A 235 -16.97 9.10 -0.42
C MET A 235 -16.03 8.92 -1.58
N THR A 236 -15.36 7.77 -1.61
CA THR A 236 -14.33 7.47 -2.60
C THR A 236 -14.82 6.50 -3.67
N ASN A 237 -14.09 6.47 -4.77
CA ASN A 237 -14.23 5.50 -5.86
C ASN A 237 -12.85 4.85 -6.07
N LYS A 238 -12.70 3.60 -5.65
CA LYS A 238 -11.46 2.83 -5.70
C LYS A 238 -11.67 1.60 -6.57
N LYS A 239 -11.14 1.62 -7.79
CA LYS A 239 -11.27 0.54 -8.75
C LYS A 239 -9.95 0.23 -9.42
N LEU A 240 -9.79 -1.04 -9.78
CA LEU A 240 -8.71 -1.52 -10.62
C LEU A 240 -9.27 -2.54 -11.60
N THR A 241 -8.98 -2.37 -12.88
CA THR A 241 -9.31 -3.33 -13.93
C THR A 241 -8.02 -3.89 -14.51
N LEU A 242 -7.92 -5.21 -14.55
CA LEU A 242 -6.87 -5.97 -15.23
C LEU A 242 -7.45 -6.50 -16.52
N ILE A 243 -6.81 -6.24 -17.66
CA ILE A 243 -7.27 -6.62 -18.99
C ILE A 243 -6.24 -7.55 -19.60
N GLY A 244 -6.66 -8.77 -19.87
CA GLY A 244 -5.88 -9.79 -20.57
C GLY A 244 -6.41 -10.10 -21.95
N ASP A 245 -5.68 -10.93 -22.73
CA ASP A 245 -6.10 -11.35 -24.07
C ASP A 245 -7.13 -12.50 -24.07
N ALA A 246 -7.49 -13.03 -22.90
CA ALA A 246 -8.54 -14.02 -22.73
C ALA A 246 -9.57 -13.65 -21.63
N GLY A 247 -9.60 -12.40 -21.16
CA GLY A 247 -10.57 -11.96 -20.16
C GLY A 247 -10.14 -10.73 -19.40
N SER A 248 -10.92 -10.41 -18.34
CA SER A 248 -10.66 -9.27 -17.46
C SER A 248 -11.03 -9.57 -16.01
N ILE A 249 -10.40 -8.83 -15.10
CA ILE A 249 -10.75 -8.79 -13.68
C ILE A 249 -11.01 -7.34 -13.31
N GLU A 250 -12.17 -7.01 -12.76
CA GLU A 250 -12.51 -5.69 -12.27
C GLU A 250 -12.72 -5.73 -10.74
N PHE A 251 -12.00 -4.90 -10.01
CA PHE A 251 -12.16 -4.69 -8.58
C PHE A 251 -12.96 -3.43 -8.28
N ASP A 252 -13.89 -3.53 -7.35
CA ASP A 252 -14.45 -2.40 -6.61
C ASP A 252 -14.11 -2.55 -5.13
N PHE A 253 -13.06 -1.83 -4.68
CA PHE A 253 -12.58 -1.87 -3.29
C PHE A 253 -13.49 -1.16 -2.29
N ASN A 254 -14.50 -0.42 -2.74
CA ASN A 254 -15.51 0.16 -1.87
C ASN A 254 -16.66 -0.82 -1.60
N ALA A 255 -16.94 -1.70 -2.56
CA ALA A 255 -17.95 -2.75 -2.45
C ALA A 255 -17.37 -4.10 -2.01
N ASP A 256 -16.05 -4.23 -1.95
CA ASP A 256 -15.32 -5.49 -1.73
C ASP A 256 -15.75 -6.57 -2.71
N THR A 257 -15.85 -6.20 -4.01
CA THR A 257 -16.22 -7.11 -5.10
C THR A 257 -15.12 -7.24 -6.14
N MET A 258 -15.12 -8.37 -6.83
CA MET A 258 -14.27 -8.68 -7.96
C MET A 258 -15.12 -9.38 -9.03
N ASP A 259 -15.22 -8.76 -10.20
CA ASP A 259 -15.85 -9.36 -11.37
C ASP A 259 -14.79 -9.98 -12.27
N VAL A 260 -14.98 -11.22 -12.66
CA VAL A 260 -14.09 -11.96 -13.58
C VAL A 260 -14.87 -12.31 -14.82
N THR A 261 -14.39 -11.89 -15.98
CA THR A 261 -14.97 -12.19 -17.29
C THR A 261 -13.96 -12.98 -18.11
N GLU A 262 -14.38 -14.11 -18.65
CA GLU A 262 -13.61 -14.96 -19.56
C GLU A 262 -14.11 -14.76 -21.00
N ILE A 263 -13.21 -14.54 -21.94
CA ILE A 263 -13.51 -14.16 -23.31
C ILE A 263 -12.64 -14.95 -24.26
N THR A 264 -13.23 -15.42 -25.38
CA THR A 264 -12.48 -15.89 -26.54
C THR A 264 -12.68 -14.94 -27.71
N TYR A 265 -11.66 -14.79 -28.56
CA TYR A 265 -11.73 -13.97 -29.76
C TYR A 265 -11.63 -14.85 -31.00
N ARG A 266 -12.60 -14.70 -31.90
CA ARG A 266 -12.54 -15.29 -33.24
C ARG A 266 -12.03 -14.24 -34.21
N VAL A 267 -10.97 -14.55 -34.95
CA VAL A 267 -10.49 -13.73 -36.04
C VAL A 267 -11.41 -13.91 -37.25
N THR A 268 -11.90 -12.81 -37.83
CA THR A 268 -12.75 -12.75 -38.99
C THR A 268 -12.15 -11.77 -40.01
N GLU A 269 -12.64 -11.74 -41.24
CA GLU A 269 -12.20 -10.79 -42.27
C GLU A 269 -12.37 -9.31 -41.83
N GLY A 270 -13.35 -9.02 -40.96
CA GLY A 270 -13.64 -7.70 -40.41
C GLY A 270 -12.91 -7.37 -39.09
N GLY A 271 -12.06 -8.25 -38.57
CA GLY A 271 -11.34 -8.05 -37.31
C GLY A 271 -11.56 -9.17 -36.31
N HIS A 272 -11.74 -8.81 -35.02
CA HIS A 272 -11.91 -9.76 -33.93
C HIS A 272 -13.32 -9.70 -33.39
N THR A 273 -13.98 -10.85 -33.26
CA THR A 273 -15.31 -10.97 -32.65
C THR A 273 -15.15 -11.65 -31.29
N PRO A 274 -15.50 -10.96 -30.17
CA PRO A 274 -15.45 -11.56 -28.84
C PRO A 274 -16.66 -12.47 -28.59
N THR A 275 -16.44 -13.53 -27.83
CA THR A 275 -17.47 -14.36 -27.22
C THR A 275 -17.21 -14.39 -25.72
N ILE A 276 -18.22 -14.02 -24.94
CA ILE A 276 -18.15 -14.13 -23.47
C ILE A 276 -18.44 -15.58 -23.11
N GLU A 277 -17.46 -16.26 -22.55
CA GLU A 277 -17.57 -17.67 -22.14
C GLU A 277 -18.15 -17.80 -20.74
N ALA A 278 -17.72 -16.91 -19.82
CA ALA A 278 -18.19 -16.88 -18.44
C ALA A 278 -18.08 -15.48 -17.84
N MET A 279 -19.00 -15.20 -16.92
CA MET A 279 -18.93 -14.05 -16.02
C MET A 279 -19.23 -14.51 -14.60
N ARG A 280 -18.40 -14.12 -13.64
CA ARG A 280 -18.64 -14.40 -12.24
C ARG A 280 -18.25 -13.21 -11.37
N GLN A 281 -19.03 -12.96 -10.34
CA GLN A 281 -18.71 -11.97 -9.31
C GLN A 281 -18.34 -12.69 -8.02
N GLU A 282 -17.31 -12.21 -7.39
CA GLU A 282 -16.92 -12.60 -6.05
C GLU A 282 -17.03 -11.43 -5.12
N ARG A 283 -17.40 -11.70 -3.88
CA ARG A 283 -17.52 -10.70 -2.84
C ARG A 283 -16.94 -11.22 -1.54
N VAL A 284 -16.26 -10.35 -0.82
CA VAL A 284 -15.85 -10.59 0.56
C VAL A 284 -16.58 -9.62 1.47
N VAL A 285 -16.68 -9.98 2.74
CA VAL A 285 -17.36 -9.16 3.76
C VAL A 285 -16.43 -8.94 4.94
N ASN A 286 -16.72 -7.90 5.72
CA ASN A 286 -15.95 -7.56 6.92
C ASN A 286 -14.48 -7.20 6.63
N VAL A 287 -14.20 -6.68 5.44
CA VAL A 287 -12.88 -6.14 5.11
C VAL A 287 -12.76 -4.74 5.72
N THR A 288 -11.91 -4.62 6.71
CA THR A 288 -11.63 -3.35 7.38
C THR A 288 -10.12 -3.10 7.39
N PRO A 289 -9.66 -1.85 7.58
CA PRO A 289 -8.24 -1.55 7.70
C PRO A 289 -7.52 -2.46 8.70
N VAL A 290 -8.11 -2.67 9.87
CA VAL A 290 -7.54 -3.53 10.92
C VAL A 290 -7.45 -4.99 10.49
N VAL A 291 -8.43 -5.50 9.74
CA VAL A 291 -8.38 -6.88 9.20
C VAL A 291 -7.23 -7.04 8.22
N LEU A 292 -7.07 -6.11 7.29
CA LEU A 292 -5.97 -6.15 6.33
C LEU A 292 -4.60 -5.96 7.00
N LEU A 293 -4.48 -5.01 7.93
CA LEU A 293 -3.28 -4.83 8.74
C LEU A 293 -2.92 -6.11 9.51
N THR A 294 -3.92 -6.78 10.09
CA THR A 294 -3.71 -8.05 10.80
C THR A 294 -3.10 -9.11 9.89
N GLU A 295 -3.59 -9.24 8.67
CA GLU A 295 -3.04 -10.20 7.70
C GLU A 295 -1.64 -9.81 7.23
N CYS A 296 -1.37 -8.52 6.98
CA CYS A 296 -0.03 -8.02 6.68
C CYS A 296 0.97 -8.37 7.80
N ILE A 297 0.57 -8.16 9.05
CA ILE A 297 1.40 -8.48 10.23
C ILE A 297 1.65 -9.98 10.34
N ARG A 298 0.65 -10.82 10.11
CA ARG A 298 0.83 -12.29 10.11
C ARG A 298 1.84 -12.75 9.06
N ARG A 299 1.76 -12.20 7.85
CA ARG A 299 2.73 -12.48 6.78
C ARG A 299 4.12 -12.03 7.17
N PHE A 300 4.24 -10.84 7.75
CA PHE A 300 5.50 -10.33 8.23
C PHE A 300 6.10 -11.21 9.34
N LEU A 301 5.29 -11.66 10.30
CA LEU A 301 5.74 -12.60 11.33
C LEU A 301 6.25 -13.91 10.73
N GLY A 302 5.59 -14.43 9.69
CA GLY A 302 6.08 -15.58 8.92
C GLY A 302 7.44 -15.32 8.28
N ALA A 303 7.69 -14.11 7.76
CA ALA A 303 9.02 -13.76 7.24
C ALA A 303 10.07 -13.65 8.36
N VAL A 304 9.68 -13.15 9.54
CA VAL A 304 10.60 -13.05 10.70
C VAL A 304 11.00 -14.42 11.25
N ASP A 305 10.10 -15.39 11.26
CA ASP A 305 10.42 -16.76 11.72
C ASP A 305 10.94 -17.70 10.60
N GLY A 306 11.05 -17.19 9.37
CA GLY A 306 11.58 -17.93 8.21
C GLY A 306 10.57 -18.89 7.55
N SER A 307 9.27 -18.84 7.93
CA SER A 307 8.22 -19.69 7.35
C SER A 307 7.54 -19.06 6.13
N GLY A 308 7.86 -17.82 5.77
CA GLY A 308 7.24 -17.08 4.66
C GLY A 308 8.09 -15.93 4.17
N GLU A 309 7.47 -15.10 3.32
CA GLU A 309 8.07 -13.90 2.75
C GLU A 309 7.23 -12.66 3.10
N VAL A 310 7.86 -11.49 3.10
CA VAL A 310 7.16 -10.21 3.25
C VAL A 310 6.23 -9.95 2.06
N LEU A 311 5.11 -9.28 2.30
CA LEU A 311 4.15 -8.94 1.22
C LEU A 311 4.72 -7.92 0.22
N CYS A 312 5.50 -6.98 0.70
CA CYS A 312 6.15 -5.96 -0.11
C CYS A 312 7.50 -5.59 0.53
N GLY A 313 8.58 -6.01 -0.09
CA GLY A 313 9.95 -5.71 0.35
C GLY A 313 10.35 -4.26 0.06
N LEU A 314 11.54 -3.88 0.52
CA LEU A 314 12.06 -2.51 0.33
C LEU A 314 12.37 -2.20 -1.13
N ASP A 315 12.82 -3.17 -1.93
CA ASP A 315 13.11 -2.94 -3.36
C ASP A 315 11.85 -2.48 -4.11
N GLU A 316 10.73 -3.19 -3.95
CA GLU A 316 9.46 -2.84 -4.58
C GLU A 316 8.79 -1.64 -3.88
N GLY A 317 8.62 -1.73 -2.57
CA GLY A 317 7.77 -0.82 -1.81
C GLY A 317 8.46 0.50 -1.44
N ALA A 318 9.78 0.52 -1.32
CA ALA A 318 10.53 1.74 -1.04
C ALA A 318 11.26 2.23 -2.31
N VAL A 319 12.21 1.48 -2.87
CA VAL A 319 13.05 1.98 -3.96
C VAL A 319 12.23 2.28 -5.22
N GLU A 320 11.50 1.31 -5.76
CA GLU A 320 10.72 1.51 -6.99
C GLU A 320 9.61 2.55 -6.80
N MET A 321 8.83 2.47 -5.69
CA MET A 321 7.73 3.41 -5.46
C MET A 321 8.23 4.84 -5.21
N THR A 322 9.31 5.03 -4.45
CA THR A 322 9.87 6.37 -4.23
C THR A 322 10.41 6.95 -5.53
N SER A 323 11.05 6.14 -6.39
CA SER A 323 11.50 6.58 -7.72
C SER A 323 10.33 7.08 -8.58
N LEU A 324 9.18 6.39 -8.59
CA LEU A 324 8.00 6.86 -9.30
C LEU A 324 7.47 8.18 -8.72
N LEU A 325 7.43 8.30 -7.40
CA LEU A 325 6.96 9.52 -6.73
C LEU A 325 7.91 10.71 -6.93
N GLU A 326 9.21 10.50 -7.01
CA GLU A 326 10.18 11.56 -7.35
C GLU A 326 9.99 12.04 -8.79
N ARG A 327 9.90 11.13 -9.76
CA ARG A 327 9.62 11.45 -11.17
C ARG A 327 8.31 12.21 -11.32
N ALA A 328 7.26 11.79 -10.61
CA ALA A 328 5.98 12.52 -10.62
C ALA A 328 6.11 13.95 -10.12
N ARG A 329 6.92 14.19 -9.08
CA ARG A 329 7.17 15.56 -8.57
C ARG A 329 7.93 16.41 -9.60
N GLU A 330 8.89 15.82 -10.32
CA GLU A 330 9.63 16.50 -11.39
C GLU A 330 8.72 16.85 -12.57
N ASP A 331 7.92 15.90 -13.07
CA ASP A 331 6.97 16.12 -14.16
C ASP A 331 5.95 17.23 -13.82
N LEU A 332 5.37 17.18 -12.61
CA LEU A 332 4.38 18.16 -12.15
C LEU A 332 4.98 19.54 -11.81
N ALA A 333 6.28 19.63 -11.57
CA ALA A 333 6.97 20.91 -11.37
C ALA A 333 7.36 21.57 -12.70
N ALA A 334 7.46 20.79 -13.80
CA ALA A 334 7.80 21.24 -15.14
C ALA A 334 6.56 21.68 -15.96
N SER A 335 5.34 21.34 -15.52
CA SER A 335 4.05 21.68 -16.13
C SER A 335 3.47 22.98 -15.55
#